data_7552a46d0999dbfad03a5881b7676063
#
_entry.id   7552a46d0999dbfad03a5881b7676063
#
_cell.length_a   1.000
_cell.length_b   1.000
_cell.length_c   1.000
_cell.angle_alpha   90.00
_cell.angle_beta   90.00
_cell.angle_gamma   90.00
#
_symmetry.space_group_name_H-M   'P 1'
#
loop_
_entity.id
_entity.type
_entity.pdbx_description
1 polymer ?
#
loop_
_entity_poly.entity_id
_entity_poly.type
_entity_poly.pdbx_seq_one_letter_code
_entity_poly.pdbx_strand_id
1 'polypeptide(L)'
;KLHEIKKKELPELDDEFAKDVSEFDTLEELKNSIKEKQEKQNKDKEKYEKEDAAVKAVVENMKVEIPSGMVEMEIDNMMRDMEQRMSYQGLKMEQYLKMMNQTEEEFRKNYEPQAIDAIKSRLALEAVIKAEKIEATDDEVKAKIEEMAKNYGKEAKELEENENIKEYIKQGIENEKAMEFLVANSKEKKATKKTTTKKADKEEAKEEKTEKATKKTETKKTTKKSE
;
A
#
# COMPACT_ATOMS: atom_id res chain seq x y z
N LYS A 1 -32.37 17.35 -30.84
CA LYS A 1 -33.00 16.05 -31.12
C LYS A 1 -32.33 15.00 -30.28
N LEU A 2 -33.09 14.37 -29.38
CA LEU A 2 -32.62 13.22 -28.63
C LEU A 2 -32.68 12.02 -29.57
N HIS A 3 -31.55 11.33 -29.80
CA HIS A 3 -31.51 10.23 -30.78
C HIS A 3 -31.66 8.86 -30.11
N GLU A 4 -31.19 8.70 -28.87
CA GLU A 4 -31.25 7.43 -28.14
C GLU A 4 -31.16 7.65 -26.64
N ILE A 5 -31.91 6.90 -25.84
CA ILE A 5 -31.77 6.83 -24.38
C ILE A 5 -31.34 5.41 -24.06
N LYS A 6 -30.08 5.24 -23.58
CA LYS A 6 -29.58 3.95 -23.10
C LYS A 6 -29.72 3.90 -21.59
N LYS A 7 -30.47 2.93 -21.09
CA LYS A 7 -30.56 2.61 -19.67
C LYS A 7 -29.62 1.45 -19.38
N LYS A 8 -28.77 1.61 -18.36
CA LYS A 8 -27.92 0.52 -17.91
C LYS A 8 -28.76 -0.46 -17.10
N GLU A 9 -28.98 -1.64 -17.61
CA GLU A 9 -29.60 -2.75 -16.90
C GLU A 9 -28.48 -3.71 -16.47
N LEU A 10 -28.50 -4.09 -15.18
CA LEU A 10 -27.55 -5.07 -14.66
C LEU A 10 -28.17 -6.46 -14.83
N PRO A 11 -27.34 -7.47 -15.18
CA PRO A 11 -27.83 -8.85 -15.25
C PRO A 11 -28.29 -9.33 -13.86
N GLU A 12 -29.18 -10.29 -13.84
CA GLU A 12 -29.58 -10.97 -12.61
C GLU A 12 -28.37 -11.75 -12.04
N LEU A 13 -28.28 -11.78 -10.71
CA LEU A 13 -27.20 -12.51 -10.03
C LEU A 13 -27.65 -13.96 -9.83
N ASP A 14 -27.39 -14.77 -10.83
CA ASP A 14 -27.72 -16.19 -10.89
C ASP A 14 -26.50 -17.06 -11.28
N ASP A 15 -26.73 -18.35 -11.50
CA ASP A 15 -25.63 -19.25 -11.87
C ASP A 15 -25.17 -19.04 -13.33
N GLU A 16 -26.01 -18.50 -14.22
CA GLU A 16 -25.61 -18.10 -15.56
C GLU A 16 -24.64 -16.92 -15.51
N PHE A 17 -24.93 -15.93 -14.67
CA PHE A 17 -24.02 -14.82 -14.44
C PHE A 17 -22.66 -15.32 -13.91
N ALA A 18 -22.63 -16.29 -12.99
CA ALA A 18 -21.39 -16.83 -12.46
C ALA A 18 -20.53 -17.48 -13.55
N LYS A 19 -21.12 -18.23 -14.45
CA LYS A 19 -20.45 -18.85 -15.61
C LYS A 19 -19.92 -17.84 -16.62
N ASP A 20 -20.66 -16.76 -16.84
CA ASP A 20 -20.26 -15.73 -17.81
C ASP A 20 -19.07 -14.88 -17.33
N VAL A 21 -18.95 -14.64 -16.01
CA VAL A 21 -17.94 -13.73 -15.44
C VAL A 21 -16.79 -14.44 -14.75
N SER A 22 -16.85 -15.76 -14.58
CA SER A 22 -15.86 -16.52 -13.80
C SER A 22 -15.72 -17.96 -14.29
N GLU A 23 -14.80 -18.70 -13.68
CA GLU A 23 -14.59 -20.13 -13.92
C GLU A 23 -15.49 -21.04 -13.06
N PHE A 24 -16.44 -20.45 -12.30
CA PHE A 24 -17.32 -21.19 -11.40
C PHE A 24 -18.67 -21.49 -12.03
N ASP A 25 -19.22 -22.66 -11.73
CA ASP A 25 -20.51 -23.11 -12.27
C ASP A 25 -21.71 -22.54 -11.51
N THR A 26 -21.52 -22.12 -10.27
CA THR A 26 -22.60 -21.60 -9.42
C THR A 26 -22.25 -20.25 -8.80
N LEU A 27 -23.27 -19.44 -8.56
CA LEU A 27 -23.13 -18.16 -7.88
C LEU A 27 -22.60 -18.32 -6.44
N GLU A 28 -22.91 -19.45 -5.79
CA GLU A 28 -22.44 -19.75 -4.44
C GLU A 28 -20.94 -20.00 -4.41
N GLU A 29 -20.40 -20.76 -5.37
CA GLU A 29 -18.96 -20.98 -5.52
C GLU A 29 -18.21 -19.67 -5.80
N LEU A 30 -18.73 -18.84 -6.69
CA LEU A 30 -18.18 -17.53 -6.97
C LEU A 30 -18.14 -16.64 -5.71
N LYS A 31 -19.24 -16.59 -4.96
CA LYS A 31 -19.30 -15.83 -3.70
C LYS A 31 -18.31 -16.36 -2.66
N ASN A 32 -18.18 -17.67 -2.52
CA ASN A 32 -17.25 -18.30 -1.59
C ASN A 32 -15.79 -18.00 -1.98
N SER A 33 -15.45 -18.11 -3.26
CA SER A 33 -14.12 -17.77 -3.77
C SER A 33 -13.77 -16.30 -3.51
N ILE A 34 -14.69 -15.39 -3.80
CA ILE A 34 -14.50 -13.95 -3.52
C ILE A 34 -14.31 -13.71 -2.01
N LYS A 35 -15.13 -14.39 -1.18
CA LYS A 35 -15.05 -14.28 0.27
C LYS A 35 -13.71 -14.78 0.81
N GLU A 36 -13.27 -15.95 0.39
CA GLU A 36 -11.96 -16.52 0.78
C GLU A 36 -10.81 -15.62 0.35
N LYS A 37 -10.85 -15.11 -0.89
CA LYS A 37 -9.85 -14.17 -1.39
C LYS A 37 -9.82 -12.88 -0.57
N GLN A 38 -11.00 -12.34 -0.23
CA GLN A 38 -11.12 -11.14 0.57
C GLN A 38 -10.66 -11.37 2.03
N GLU A 39 -11.00 -12.51 2.62
CA GLU A 39 -10.54 -12.88 3.97
C GLU A 39 -9.02 -13.05 4.01
N LYS A 40 -8.43 -13.68 2.99
CA LYS A 40 -6.98 -13.78 2.86
C LYS A 40 -6.33 -12.40 2.75
N GLN A 41 -6.83 -11.56 1.85
CA GLN A 41 -6.31 -10.19 1.69
C GLN A 41 -6.43 -9.37 2.99
N ASN A 42 -7.55 -9.52 3.72
CA ASN A 42 -7.74 -8.81 4.98
C ASN A 42 -6.78 -9.32 6.07
N LYS A 43 -6.51 -10.63 6.13
CA LYS A 43 -5.51 -11.19 7.06
C LYS A 43 -4.10 -10.70 6.74
N ASP A 44 -3.73 -10.71 5.47
CA ASP A 44 -2.42 -10.23 5.02
C ASP A 44 -2.27 -8.73 5.34
N LYS A 45 -3.30 -7.94 5.07
CA LYS A 45 -3.33 -6.52 5.40
C LYS A 45 -3.24 -6.27 6.91
N GLU A 46 -3.99 -7.01 7.72
CA GLU A 46 -3.94 -6.93 9.19
C GLU A 46 -2.54 -7.27 9.71
N LYS A 47 -1.90 -8.30 9.15
CA LYS A 47 -0.52 -8.67 9.48
C LYS A 47 0.42 -7.50 9.21
N TYR A 48 0.38 -6.93 8.00
CA TYR A 48 1.21 -5.78 7.62
C TYR A 48 0.97 -4.56 8.51
N GLU A 49 -0.27 -4.24 8.81
CA GLU A 49 -0.60 -3.08 9.66
C GLU A 49 -0.06 -3.26 11.09
N LYS A 50 -0.10 -4.49 11.62
CA LYS A 50 0.47 -4.81 12.95
C LYS A 50 2.00 -4.72 12.95
N GLU A 51 2.65 -5.28 11.94
CA GLU A 51 4.10 -5.23 11.76
C GLU A 51 4.58 -3.78 11.64
N ASP A 52 3.97 -2.99 10.77
CA ASP A 52 4.28 -1.58 10.56
C ASP A 52 4.08 -0.76 11.83
N ALA A 53 2.99 -0.97 12.56
CA ALA A 53 2.72 -0.30 13.82
C ALA A 53 3.75 -0.67 14.91
N ALA A 54 4.17 -1.93 14.98
CA ALA A 54 5.17 -2.40 15.93
C ALA A 54 6.54 -1.79 15.63
N VAL A 55 6.98 -1.80 14.38
CA VAL A 55 8.25 -1.18 13.94
C VAL A 55 8.23 0.33 14.17
N LYS A 56 7.15 1.02 13.82
CA LYS A 56 7.00 2.46 14.08
C LYS A 56 7.10 2.81 15.55
N ALA A 57 6.49 2.02 16.43
CA ALA A 57 6.60 2.23 17.88
C ALA A 57 8.05 2.10 18.39
N VAL A 58 8.85 1.20 17.81
CA VAL A 58 10.28 1.09 18.14
C VAL A 58 11.05 2.30 17.60
N VAL A 59 10.80 2.69 16.35
CA VAL A 59 11.44 3.85 15.69
C VAL A 59 11.17 5.15 16.45
N GLU A 60 9.93 5.36 16.93
CA GLU A 60 9.58 6.56 17.72
C GLU A 60 10.37 6.66 19.04
N ASN A 61 10.76 5.53 19.61
CA ASN A 61 11.56 5.49 20.86
C ASN A 61 13.07 5.44 20.60
N MET A 62 13.50 5.28 19.35
CA MET A 62 14.90 5.19 18.98
C MET A 62 15.56 6.57 18.92
N LYS A 63 16.77 6.66 19.45
CA LYS A 63 17.63 7.85 19.33
C LYS A 63 18.80 7.48 18.44
N VAL A 64 18.81 8.00 17.23
CA VAL A 64 19.87 7.77 16.25
C VAL A 64 20.12 9.04 15.44
N GLU A 65 21.38 9.34 15.18
CA GLU A 65 21.80 10.35 14.24
C GLU A 65 22.11 9.66 12.91
N ILE A 66 21.43 10.08 11.85
CA ILE A 66 21.62 9.51 10.51
C ILE A 66 22.49 10.46 9.71
N PRO A 67 23.68 10.01 9.24
CA PRO A 67 24.52 10.81 8.35
C PRO A 67 23.82 11.12 7.04
N SER A 68 24.00 12.35 6.51
CA SER A 68 23.41 12.77 5.24
C SER A 68 23.75 11.83 4.07
N GLY A 69 24.96 11.30 4.03
CA GLY A 69 25.37 10.34 3.00
C GLY A 69 24.54 9.05 3.00
N MET A 70 24.05 8.58 4.16
CA MET A 70 23.13 7.43 4.21
C MET A 70 21.77 7.78 3.61
N VAL A 71 21.28 9.00 3.88
CA VAL A 71 20.02 9.50 3.35
C VAL A 71 20.08 9.61 1.83
N GLU A 72 21.16 10.20 1.30
CA GLU A 72 21.38 10.32 -0.14
C GLU A 72 21.44 8.96 -0.84
N MET A 73 22.18 7.99 -0.26
CA MET A 73 22.24 6.62 -0.78
C MET A 73 20.86 5.95 -0.81
N GLU A 74 20.07 6.14 0.22
CA GLU A 74 18.73 5.56 0.30
C GLU A 74 17.79 6.19 -0.73
N ILE A 75 17.86 7.52 -0.91
CA ILE A 75 17.12 8.22 -1.98
C ILE A 75 17.54 7.68 -3.36
N ASP A 76 18.83 7.47 -3.60
CA ASP A 76 19.34 6.91 -4.86
C ASP A 76 18.80 5.48 -5.10
N ASN A 77 18.70 4.67 -4.05
CA ASN A 77 18.11 3.35 -4.11
C ASN A 77 16.61 3.42 -4.47
N MET A 78 15.86 4.28 -3.77
CA MET A 78 14.43 4.49 -4.03
C MET A 78 14.17 4.99 -5.45
N MET A 79 15.02 5.90 -5.96
CA MET A 79 14.93 6.39 -7.33
C MET A 79 15.20 5.27 -8.36
N ARG A 80 16.22 4.44 -8.14
CA ARG A 80 16.52 3.29 -9.02
C ARG A 80 15.38 2.28 -9.05
N ASP A 81 14.80 1.96 -7.90
CA ASP A 81 13.66 1.06 -7.82
C ASP A 81 12.44 1.62 -8.54
N MET A 82 12.21 2.92 -8.44
CA MET A 82 11.14 3.59 -9.14
C MET A 82 11.38 3.58 -10.66
N GLU A 83 12.59 3.91 -11.10
CA GLU A 83 12.98 3.89 -12.51
C GLU A 83 12.81 2.49 -13.11
N GLN A 84 13.21 1.45 -12.37
CA GLN A 84 13.03 0.07 -12.79
C GLN A 84 11.54 -0.27 -12.97
N ARG A 85 10.69 0.09 -12.00
CA ARG A 85 9.24 -0.14 -12.09
C ARG A 85 8.61 0.59 -13.26
N MET A 86 9.01 1.84 -13.50
CA MET A 86 8.50 2.63 -14.64
C MET A 86 8.99 2.08 -15.98
N SER A 87 10.22 1.56 -16.04
CA SER A 87 10.80 0.93 -17.22
C SER A 87 9.95 -0.25 -17.72
N TYR A 88 9.38 -1.07 -16.81
CA TYR A 88 8.43 -2.13 -17.19
C TYR A 88 7.15 -1.62 -17.84
N GLN A 89 6.79 -0.37 -17.59
CA GLN A 89 5.64 0.30 -18.20
C GLN A 89 6.03 1.15 -19.41
N GLY A 90 7.30 1.10 -19.84
CA GLY A 90 7.83 1.89 -20.96
C GLY A 90 7.99 3.38 -20.66
N LEU A 91 7.94 3.78 -19.38
CA LEU A 91 8.11 5.16 -18.95
C LEU A 91 9.55 5.42 -18.46
N LYS A 92 10.08 6.60 -18.78
CA LYS A 92 11.38 7.07 -18.25
C LYS A 92 11.16 8.05 -17.10
N MET A 93 12.09 8.08 -16.13
CA MET A 93 12.06 8.99 -14.99
C MET A 93 11.90 10.47 -15.42
N GLU A 94 12.61 10.91 -16.46
CA GLU A 94 12.48 12.27 -16.97
C GLU A 94 11.07 12.61 -17.46
N GLN A 95 10.39 11.66 -18.08
CA GLN A 95 9.01 11.85 -18.57
C GLN A 95 8.04 11.94 -17.40
N TYR A 96 8.25 11.11 -16.38
CA TYR A 96 7.47 11.13 -15.15
C TYR A 96 7.62 12.46 -14.42
N LEU A 97 8.85 12.93 -14.20
CA LEU A 97 9.12 14.22 -13.54
C LEU A 97 8.50 15.38 -14.31
N LYS A 98 8.59 15.38 -15.64
CA LYS A 98 7.94 16.39 -16.49
C LYS A 98 6.41 16.36 -16.36
N MET A 99 5.82 15.18 -16.32
CA MET A 99 4.37 15.02 -16.13
C MET A 99 3.90 15.52 -14.78
N MET A 100 4.71 15.30 -13.73
CA MET A 100 4.45 15.79 -12.37
C MET A 100 4.85 17.27 -12.18
N ASN A 101 5.44 17.90 -13.20
CA ASN A 101 5.95 19.27 -13.15
C ASN A 101 6.94 19.52 -12.00
N GLN A 102 7.80 18.52 -11.73
CA GLN A 102 8.80 18.52 -10.69
C GLN A 102 10.21 18.39 -11.25
N THR A 103 11.16 19.01 -10.58
CA THR A 103 12.59 18.79 -10.82
C THR A 103 13.08 17.56 -10.04
N GLU A 104 14.22 17.01 -10.46
CA GLU A 104 14.84 15.89 -9.73
C GLU A 104 15.21 16.29 -8.29
N GLU A 105 15.68 17.51 -8.05
CA GLU A 105 16.00 18.01 -6.72
C GLU A 105 14.76 18.10 -5.82
N GLU A 106 13.64 18.59 -6.34
CA GLU A 106 12.38 18.64 -5.59
C GLU A 106 11.87 17.25 -5.28
N PHE A 107 12.00 16.33 -6.23
CA PHE A 107 11.65 14.93 -6.03
C PHE A 107 12.48 14.31 -4.91
N ARG A 108 13.83 14.43 -4.97
CA ARG A 108 14.74 13.93 -3.93
C ARG A 108 14.39 14.49 -2.57
N LYS A 109 14.15 15.80 -2.46
CA LYS A 109 13.76 16.46 -1.21
C LYS A 109 12.43 15.96 -0.65
N ASN A 110 11.47 15.66 -1.52
CA ASN A 110 10.18 15.12 -1.11
C ASN A 110 10.29 13.67 -0.57
N TYR A 111 11.29 12.91 -1.03
CA TYR A 111 11.56 11.54 -0.59
C TYR A 111 12.48 11.46 0.63
N GLU A 112 13.15 12.55 1.00
CA GLU A 112 14.05 12.58 2.16
C GLU A 112 13.41 12.09 3.48
N PRO A 113 12.20 12.52 3.87
CA PRO A 113 11.56 12.00 5.08
C PRO A 113 11.32 10.50 5.02
N GLN A 114 10.89 9.99 3.86
CA GLN A 114 10.64 8.57 3.64
C GLN A 114 11.95 7.75 3.70
N ALA A 115 13.03 8.27 3.14
CA ALA A 115 14.35 7.64 3.21
C ALA A 115 14.84 7.56 4.67
N ILE A 116 14.67 8.64 5.44
CA ILE A 116 15.01 8.67 6.87
C ILE A 116 14.21 7.61 7.64
N ASP A 117 12.92 7.50 7.39
CA ASP A 117 12.06 6.51 8.06
C ASP A 117 12.42 5.07 7.65
N ALA A 118 12.76 4.82 6.39
CA ALA A 118 13.25 3.52 5.92
C ALA A 118 14.57 3.12 6.60
N ILE A 119 15.53 4.06 6.69
CA ILE A 119 16.82 3.84 7.38
C ILE A 119 16.58 3.53 8.86
N LYS A 120 15.74 4.32 9.55
CA LYS A 120 15.43 4.10 10.96
C LYS A 120 14.80 2.73 11.19
N SER A 121 13.86 2.33 10.35
CA SER A 121 13.20 1.03 10.44
C SER A 121 14.20 -0.11 10.27
N ARG A 122 15.10 -0.01 9.30
CA ARG A 122 16.18 -0.99 9.09
C ARG A 122 17.11 -1.09 10.28
N LEU A 123 17.63 0.06 10.79
CA LEU A 123 18.52 0.08 11.95
C LEU A 123 17.82 -0.44 13.23
N ALA A 124 16.53 -0.16 13.39
CA ALA A 124 15.74 -0.68 14.50
C ALA A 124 15.65 -2.22 14.46
N LEU A 125 15.33 -2.79 13.29
CA LEU A 125 15.27 -4.24 13.10
C LEU A 125 16.64 -4.89 13.31
N GLU A 126 17.72 -4.32 12.76
CA GLU A 126 19.07 -4.81 12.99
C GLU A 126 19.46 -4.81 14.48
N ALA A 127 19.06 -3.77 15.22
CA ALA A 127 19.32 -3.70 16.65
C ALA A 127 18.54 -4.79 17.42
N VAL A 128 17.29 -5.06 17.03
CA VAL A 128 16.48 -6.13 17.62
C VAL A 128 17.08 -7.50 17.31
N ILE A 129 17.44 -7.77 16.05
CA ILE A 129 18.09 -9.01 15.63
C ILE A 129 19.35 -9.29 16.46
N LYS A 130 20.19 -8.28 16.65
CA LYS A 130 21.41 -8.41 17.45
C LYS A 130 21.13 -8.61 18.94
N ALA A 131 20.16 -7.88 19.50
CA ALA A 131 19.82 -7.97 20.92
C ALA A 131 19.20 -9.31 21.31
N GLU A 132 18.29 -9.81 20.48
CA GLU A 132 17.56 -11.06 20.71
C GLU A 132 18.25 -12.28 20.09
N LYS A 133 19.40 -12.09 19.40
CA LYS A 133 20.17 -13.12 18.70
C LYS A 133 19.30 -13.93 17.74
N ILE A 134 18.53 -13.22 16.94
CA ILE A 134 17.68 -13.84 15.91
C ILE A 134 18.57 -14.27 14.77
N GLU A 135 18.54 -15.56 14.44
CA GLU A 135 19.31 -16.13 13.36
C GLU A 135 18.38 -16.94 12.43
N ALA A 136 18.68 -16.89 11.14
CA ALA A 136 18.05 -17.77 10.16
C ALA A 136 18.83 -19.09 10.09
N THR A 137 18.12 -20.21 10.16
CA THR A 137 18.73 -21.54 10.02
C THR A 137 18.98 -21.86 8.53
N ASP A 138 19.96 -22.71 8.25
CA ASP A 138 20.26 -23.13 6.88
C ASP A 138 19.08 -23.84 6.21
N ASP A 139 18.26 -24.54 6.98
CA ASP A 139 17.07 -25.22 6.46
C ASP A 139 15.99 -24.21 6.03
N GLU A 140 15.80 -23.12 6.77
CA GLU A 140 14.86 -22.03 6.40
C GLU A 140 15.35 -21.31 5.14
N VAL A 141 16.65 -21.05 5.05
CA VAL A 141 17.25 -20.43 3.85
C VAL A 141 17.04 -21.32 2.63
N LYS A 142 17.30 -22.63 2.74
CA LYS A 142 17.06 -23.59 1.65
C LYS A 142 15.59 -23.66 1.25
N ALA A 143 14.68 -23.76 2.22
CA ALA A 143 13.25 -23.79 1.94
C ALA A 143 12.78 -22.53 1.19
N LYS A 144 13.31 -21.35 1.57
CA LYS A 144 13.00 -20.09 0.90
C LYS A 144 13.57 -20.01 -0.52
N ILE A 145 14.80 -20.56 -0.74
CA ILE A 145 15.41 -20.67 -2.06
C ILE A 145 14.57 -21.58 -2.96
N GLU A 146 14.10 -22.72 -2.46
CA GLU A 146 13.25 -23.63 -3.21
C GLU A 146 11.91 -22.99 -3.60
N GLU A 147 11.31 -22.25 -2.68
CA GLU A 147 10.08 -21.47 -2.94
C GLU A 147 10.30 -20.45 -4.05
N MET A 148 11.40 -19.67 -3.96
CA MET A 148 11.76 -18.68 -4.97
C MET A 148 12.05 -19.35 -6.33
N ALA A 149 12.78 -20.45 -6.36
CA ALA A 149 13.08 -21.19 -7.58
C ALA A 149 11.82 -21.64 -8.31
N LYS A 150 10.83 -22.17 -7.56
CA LYS A 150 9.50 -22.54 -8.11
C LYS A 150 8.76 -21.35 -8.70
N ASN A 151 8.78 -20.21 -8.01
CA ASN A 151 8.06 -19.00 -8.45
C ASN A 151 8.69 -18.37 -9.70
N TYR A 152 10.02 -18.43 -9.84
CA TYR A 152 10.74 -17.84 -10.97
C TYR A 152 11.07 -18.84 -12.09
N GLY A 153 10.72 -20.12 -11.93
CA GLY A 153 11.01 -21.16 -12.93
C GLY A 153 12.51 -21.40 -13.14
N LYS A 154 13.31 -21.17 -12.08
CA LYS A 154 14.76 -21.39 -12.07
C LYS A 154 15.13 -22.63 -11.27
N GLU A 155 16.32 -23.18 -11.53
CA GLU A 155 16.84 -24.26 -10.72
C GLU A 155 17.31 -23.74 -9.34
N ALA A 156 16.89 -24.41 -8.26
CA ALA A 156 17.27 -24.01 -6.89
C ALA A 156 18.78 -23.96 -6.69
N LYS A 157 19.53 -24.85 -7.38
CA LYS A 157 20.99 -24.88 -7.33
C LYS A 157 21.67 -23.60 -7.78
N GLU A 158 21.17 -22.97 -8.84
CA GLU A 158 21.74 -21.68 -9.32
C GLU A 158 21.61 -20.58 -8.28
N LEU A 159 20.53 -20.60 -7.50
CA LEU A 159 20.30 -19.64 -6.44
C LEU A 159 21.11 -19.98 -5.17
N GLU A 160 21.28 -21.29 -4.88
CA GLU A 160 22.10 -21.78 -3.77
C GLU A 160 23.59 -21.51 -3.94
N GLU A 161 24.13 -21.57 -5.17
CA GLU A 161 25.53 -21.31 -5.44
C GLU A 161 25.92 -19.85 -5.32
N ASN A 162 24.94 -18.93 -5.29
CA ASN A 162 25.19 -17.51 -5.17
C ASN A 162 25.14 -17.05 -3.70
N GLU A 163 26.31 -16.82 -3.12
CA GLU A 163 26.43 -16.39 -1.73
C GLU A 163 25.71 -15.04 -1.44
N ASN A 164 25.66 -14.13 -2.40
CA ASN A 164 24.93 -12.87 -2.22
C ASN A 164 23.42 -13.09 -2.12
N ILE A 165 22.88 -14.06 -2.86
CA ILE A 165 21.45 -14.41 -2.79
C ILE A 165 21.16 -15.08 -1.45
N LYS A 166 22.02 -15.99 -1.00
CA LYS A 166 21.86 -16.63 0.32
C LYS A 166 21.85 -15.61 1.44
N GLU A 167 22.82 -14.69 1.44
CA GLU A 167 22.93 -13.66 2.45
C GLU A 167 21.71 -12.73 2.44
N TYR A 168 21.24 -12.34 1.25
CA TYR A 168 20.03 -11.56 1.09
C TYR A 168 18.79 -12.27 1.65
N ILE A 169 18.64 -13.56 1.35
CA ILE A 169 17.53 -14.38 1.85
C ILE A 169 17.63 -14.56 3.36
N LYS A 170 18.84 -14.80 3.89
CA LYS A 170 19.10 -14.91 5.32
C LYS A 170 18.67 -13.65 6.06
N GLN A 171 19.11 -12.49 5.60
CA GLN A 171 18.71 -11.19 6.16
C GLN A 171 17.20 -10.97 6.06
N GLY A 172 16.57 -11.40 4.96
CA GLY A 172 15.13 -11.35 4.80
C GLY A 172 14.38 -12.15 5.85
N ILE A 173 14.82 -13.39 6.13
CA ILE A 173 14.24 -14.28 7.15
C ILE A 173 14.47 -13.70 8.55
N GLU A 174 15.66 -13.19 8.84
CA GLU A 174 15.98 -12.57 10.13
C GLU A 174 15.10 -11.34 10.38
N ASN A 175 14.90 -10.49 9.38
CA ASN A 175 13.99 -9.35 9.45
C ASN A 175 12.53 -9.79 9.68
N GLU A 176 12.05 -10.82 8.98
CA GLU A 176 10.70 -11.36 9.15
C GLU A 176 10.50 -11.88 10.60
N LYS A 177 11.44 -12.66 11.11
CA LYS A 177 11.43 -13.13 12.50
C LYS A 177 11.47 -12.00 13.52
N ALA A 178 12.26 -10.94 13.24
CA ALA A 178 12.33 -9.77 14.12
C ALA A 178 11.00 -9.01 14.15
N MET A 179 10.33 -8.86 13.01
CA MET A 179 9.00 -8.25 12.96
C MET A 179 7.96 -9.10 13.71
N GLU A 180 7.98 -10.42 13.54
CA GLU A 180 7.10 -11.33 14.29
C GLU A 180 7.35 -11.26 15.81
N PHE A 181 8.63 -11.20 16.22
CA PHE A 181 9.01 -11.02 17.61
C PHE A 181 8.47 -9.69 18.17
N LEU A 182 8.58 -8.60 17.44
CA LEU A 182 8.06 -7.30 17.86
C LEU A 182 6.54 -7.31 17.98
N VAL A 183 5.83 -7.93 17.03
CA VAL A 183 4.36 -8.07 17.07
C VAL A 183 3.94 -8.91 18.27
N ALA A 184 4.59 -10.06 18.51
CA ALA A 184 4.28 -10.96 19.61
C ALA A 184 4.47 -10.30 20.99
N ASN A 185 5.45 -9.39 21.11
CA ASN A 185 5.75 -8.68 22.35
C ASN A 185 5.05 -7.30 22.44
N SER A 186 4.33 -6.87 21.42
CA SER A 186 3.56 -5.64 21.41
C SER A 186 2.24 -5.79 22.13
N LYS A 187 1.79 -4.73 22.82
CA LYS A 187 0.44 -4.66 23.38
C LYS A 187 -0.43 -3.83 22.45
N GLU A 188 -1.49 -4.44 21.91
CA GLU A 188 -2.48 -3.71 21.13
C GLU A 188 -3.10 -2.59 21.99
N LYS A 189 -2.80 -1.35 21.68
CA LYS A 189 -3.63 -0.23 22.15
C LYS A 189 -4.91 -0.27 21.31
N LYS A 190 -6.06 -0.61 21.92
CA LYS A 190 -7.36 -0.45 21.26
C LYS A 190 -7.44 0.98 20.72
N ALA A 191 -7.43 1.11 19.40
CA ALA A 191 -7.61 2.38 18.74
C ALA A 191 -8.97 2.93 19.17
N THR A 192 -8.97 4.02 19.94
CA THR A 192 -10.17 4.84 20.12
C THR A 192 -10.54 5.31 18.72
N LYS A 193 -11.63 4.75 18.17
CA LYS A 193 -12.22 5.21 16.91
C LYS A 193 -12.40 6.73 16.97
N LYS A 194 -11.44 7.48 16.45
CA LYS A 194 -11.69 8.88 16.10
C LYS A 194 -12.68 8.87 14.95
N THR A 195 -13.92 9.15 15.30
CA THR A 195 -15.04 9.35 14.39
C THR A 195 -14.73 10.55 13.49
N THR A 196 -14.09 10.30 12.35
CA THR A 196 -13.86 11.30 11.29
C THR A 196 -15.00 11.33 10.26
N THR A 197 -16.18 10.82 10.62
CA THR A 197 -17.35 10.75 9.71
C THR A 197 -18.44 11.78 10.02
N LYS A 198 -18.07 13.00 10.46
CA LYS A 198 -19.07 14.06 10.65
C LYS A 198 -18.72 15.44 10.08
N LYS A 199 -17.70 15.51 9.20
CA LYS A 199 -17.37 16.81 8.59
C LYS A 199 -17.69 16.90 7.09
N ALA A 200 -17.74 15.75 6.38
CA ALA A 200 -18.13 15.75 4.97
C ALA A 200 -19.64 15.99 4.77
N ASP A 201 -20.50 15.35 5.58
CA ASP A 201 -21.96 15.52 5.47
C ASP A 201 -22.48 16.90 5.91
N LYS A 202 -21.64 17.73 6.53
CA LYS A 202 -22.04 19.08 6.96
C LYS A 202 -21.65 20.19 5.98
N GLU A 203 -20.73 19.92 5.06
CA GLU A 203 -20.38 20.86 3.99
C GLU A 203 -21.34 20.72 2.81
N GLU A 204 -21.70 19.48 2.39
CA GLU A 204 -22.72 19.27 1.34
C GLU A 204 -24.10 19.81 1.74
N ALA A 205 -24.49 19.67 3.02
CA ALA A 205 -25.77 20.22 3.50
C ALA A 205 -25.79 21.76 3.64
N LYS A 206 -24.62 22.42 3.57
CA LYS A 206 -24.52 23.89 3.59
C LYS A 206 -24.54 24.49 2.19
N GLU A 207 -24.00 23.80 1.18
CA GLU A 207 -24.07 24.25 -0.21
C GLU A 207 -25.48 24.10 -0.78
N GLU A 208 -26.20 23.03 -0.46
CA GLU A 208 -27.60 22.87 -0.91
C GLU A 208 -28.57 23.87 -0.30
N LYS A 209 -28.27 24.42 0.88
CA LYS A 209 -29.09 25.49 1.50
C LYS A 209 -28.80 26.88 0.95
N THR A 210 -27.60 27.15 0.46
CA THR A 210 -27.26 28.45 -0.15
C THR A 210 -27.77 28.53 -1.59
N GLU A 211 -27.83 27.41 -2.34
CA GLU A 211 -28.39 27.40 -3.68
C GLU A 211 -29.92 27.53 -3.72
N LYS A 212 -30.64 27.01 -2.71
CA LYS A 212 -32.08 27.19 -2.57
C LYS A 212 -32.48 28.60 -2.08
N ALA A 213 -31.58 29.32 -1.41
CA ALA A 213 -31.84 30.70 -0.95
C ALA A 213 -31.64 31.71 -2.08
N THR A 214 -30.70 31.49 -3.00
CA THR A 214 -30.46 32.38 -4.15
C THR A 214 -31.54 32.27 -5.22
N LYS A 215 -32.10 31.08 -5.45
CA LYS A 215 -33.22 30.88 -6.41
C LYS A 215 -34.53 31.48 -5.93
N LYS A 216 -34.72 31.72 -4.61
CA LYS A 216 -35.96 32.29 -4.06
C LYS A 216 -35.94 33.83 -4.04
N THR A 217 -34.78 34.45 -4.22
CA THR A 217 -34.63 35.93 -4.31
C THR A 217 -34.70 36.44 -5.76
N GLU A 218 -34.35 35.62 -6.75
CA GLU A 218 -34.49 36.05 -8.16
C GLU A 218 -35.94 36.01 -8.65
N THR A 219 -36.77 35.04 -8.20
CA THR A 219 -38.20 34.97 -8.58
C THR A 219 -39.07 36.07 -7.96
N LYS A 220 -38.57 36.79 -6.93
CA LYS A 220 -39.34 37.93 -6.33
C LYS A 220 -38.99 39.27 -6.95
N LYS A 221 -37.97 39.36 -7.81
CA LYS A 221 -37.56 40.61 -8.47
C LYS A 221 -38.13 40.80 -9.86
N THR A 222 -38.67 39.76 -10.47
CA THR A 222 -39.26 39.79 -11.82
C THR A 222 -40.77 40.08 -11.81
N THR A 223 -41.46 39.99 -10.67
CA THR A 223 -42.91 40.27 -10.57
C THR A 223 -43.26 41.68 -10.10
N LYS A 224 -42.26 42.59 -9.94
CA LYS A 224 -42.51 43.95 -9.50
C LYS A 224 -42.16 45.01 -10.54
N LYS A 225 -42.06 44.62 -11.83
CA LYS A 225 -41.74 45.55 -12.95
C LYS A 225 -42.72 45.48 -14.13
N SER A 226 -43.97 45.04 -13.86
CA SER A 226 -45.10 45.15 -14.80
C SER A 226 -46.36 45.48 -14.03
N GLU A 227 -46.43 46.73 -13.53
CA GLU A 227 -47.59 47.55 -13.32
C GLU A 227 -47.18 49.00 -13.47
#